data_ac672692b637eeb6b02378bfd74aab37
#
_entry.id   ac672692b637eeb6b02378bfd74aab37
#
_cell.length_a   1.000
_cell.length_b   1.000
_cell.length_c   1.000
_cell.angle_alpha   90.00
_cell.angle_beta   90.00
_cell.angle_gamma   90.00
#
_symmetry.space_group_name_H-M   'P 1'
#
loop_
_entity.id
_entity.type
_entity.pdbx_description
1 polymer ?
#
loop_
_entity_poly.entity_id
_entity_poly.type
_entity_poly.pdbx_seq_one_letter_code
_entity_poly.pdbx_strand_id
1 'polypeptide(L)'
;MLAMPDLDRRMFLSTQIFEEVKHAEFFERYFQEVCGKVDTAAYLVPEYKGVLLDELRQRGKAIGKALTSGNNGDLSMALSLFACHYMAIVEGTMALTRYEFFEALLAKTGMFLRLLEGIKLIRSDEGRHLVHGMDFLREQLEQHPEHVAPVRELFQQQAANIPRRTEFIFTPNPLGLDRDRIQQISYANHNQRMHEAGLEER
;
A
#
# COMPACT_ATOMS: atom_id res chain seq x y z
N MET A 1 -0.62 -5.22 -14.99
CA MET A 1 0.42 -5.87 -15.81
C MET A 1 0.20 -5.59 -17.31
N LEU A 2 -0.91 -5.98 -17.93
CA LEU A 2 -1.13 -5.78 -19.39
C LEU A 2 -1.10 -4.31 -19.85
N ALA A 3 -1.37 -3.38 -18.95
CA ALA A 3 -1.35 -1.94 -19.22
C ALA A 3 0.06 -1.33 -19.23
N MET A 4 1.08 -2.05 -18.74
CA MET A 4 2.45 -1.55 -18.72
C MET A 4 3.07 -1.57 -20.11
N PRO A 5 3.73 -0.47 -20.54
CA PRO A 5 4.25 -0.35 -21.90
C PRO A 5 5.46 -1.25 -22.14
N ASP A 6 6.35 -1.41 -21.19
CA ASP A 6 7.61 -2.14 -21.34
C ASP A 6 7.58 -3.55 -20.74
N LEU A 7 8.45 -4.42 -21.28
CA LEU A 7 8.52 -5.82 -20.90
C LEU A 7 9.11 -5.99 -19.49
N ASP A 8 10.12 -5.22 -19.12
CA ASP A 8 10.83 -5.36 -17.86
C ASP A 8 9.88 -5.06 -16.68
N ARG A 9 9.06 -4.01 -16.79
CA ARG A 9 8.02 -3.69 -15.81
C ARG A 9 6.94 -4.78 -15.74
N ARG A 10 6.56 -5.38 -16.87
CA ARG A 10 5.62 -6.51 -16.86
C ARG A 10 6.20 -7.73 -16.17
N MET A 11 7.48 -8.02 -16.38
CA MET A 11 8.18 -9.13 -15.72
C MET A 11 8.27 -8.89 -14.21
N PHE A 12 8.64 -7.66 -13.79
CA PHE A 12 8.67 -7.30 -12.37
C PHE A 12 7.29 -7.46 -11.71
N LEU A 13 6.24 -6.93 -12.33
CA LEU A 13 4.88 -7.06 -11.80
C LEU A 13 4.40 -8.52 -11.72
N SER A 14 4.90 -9.41 -12.59
CA SER A 14 4.62 -10.84 -12.48
C SER A 14 5.24 -11.45 -11.23
N THR A 15 6.45 -11.02 -10.87
CA THR A 15 7.12 -11.42 -9.62
C THR A 15 6.36 -10.87 -8.41
N GLN A 16 5.98 -9.59 -8.44
CA GLN A 16 5.19 -8.97 -7.39
C GLN A 16 3.87 -9.72 -7.15
N ILE A 17 3.11 -10.04 -8.20
CA ILE A 17 1.87 -10.82 -8.06
C ILE A 17 2.13 -12.17 -7.37
N PHE A 18 3.21 -12.85 -7.74
CA PHE A 18 3.57 -14.12 -7.11
C PHE A 18 3.92 -13.94 -5.61
N GLU A 19 4.66 -12.90 -5.27
CA GLU A 19 5.02 -12.57 -3.88
C GLU A 19 3.78 -12.22 -3.06
N GLU A 20 2.85 -11.44 -3.59
CA GLU A 20 1.58 -11.12 -2.92
C GLU A 20 0.73 -12.36 -2.62
N VAL A 21 0.70 -13.33 -3.54
CA VAL A 21 0.00 -14.61 -3.29
C VAL A 21 0.68 -15.39 -2.15
N LYS A 22 2.01 -15.37 -2.07
CA LYS A 22 2.76 -15.98 -0.96
C LYS A 22 2.50 -15.28 0.37
N HIS A 23 2.41 -13.94 0.37
CA HIS A 23 2.06 -13.17 1.57
C HIS A 23 0.66 -13.55 2.06
N ALA A 24 -0.31 -13.63 1.16
CA ALA A 24 -1.66 -14.05 1.49
C ALA A 24 -1.69 -15.48 2.04
N GLU A 25 -0.97 -16.44 1.42
CA GLU A 25 -0.84 -17.81 1.89
C GLU A 25 -0.21 -17.88 3.29
N PHE A 26 0.85 -17.10 3.54
CA PHE A 26 1.51 -17.05 4.84
C PHE A 26 0.54 -16.64 5.95
N PHE A 27 -0.24 -15.57 5.76
CA PHE A 27 -1.22 -15.13 6.75
C PHE A 27 -2.37 -16.11 6.89
N GLU A 28 -2.89 -16.65 5.78
CA GLU A 28 -3.96 -17.66 5.82
C GLU A 28 -3.54 -18.88 6.65
N ARG A 29 -2.36 -19.43 6.37
CA ARG A 29 -1.81 -20.57 7.14
C ARG A 29 -1.60 -20.19 8.60
N TYR A 30 -1.08 -19.01 8.89
CA TYR A 30 -0.90 -18.54 10.26
C TYR A 30 -2.24 -18.52 11.03
N PHE A 31 -3.28 -17.95 10.43
CA PHE A 31 -4.61 -17.93 11.05
C PHE A 31 -5.22 -19.33 11.23
N GLN A 32 -5.02 -20.21 10.28
CA GLN A 32 -5.56 -21.58 10.35
C GLN A 32 -4.79 -22.48 11.33
N GLU A 33 -3.47 -22.43 11.30
CA GLU A 33 -2.61 -23.37 12.03
C GLU A 33 -2.26 -22.89 13.45
N VAL A 34 -2.12 -21.57 13.65
CA VAL A 34 -1.67 -20.98 14.92
C VAL A 34 -2.81 -20.36 15.71
N CYS A 35 -3.70 -19.62 15.05
CA CYS A 35 -4.82 -18.93 15.71
C CYS A 35 -6.08 -19.79 15.85
N GLY A 36 -6.11 -21.02 15.31
CA GLY A 36 -7.19 -21.96 15.50
C GLY A 36 -8.38 -21.75 14.57
N LYS A 37 -8.16 -21.63 13.27
CA LYS A 37 -9.19 -21.50 12.22
C LYS A 37 -10.08 -20.27 12.39
N VAL A 38 -9.46 -19.12 12.52
CA VAL A 38 -10.16 -17.82 12.60
C VAL A 38 -10.83 -17.52 11.27
N ASP A 39 -12.13 -17.20 11.30
CA ASP A 39 -12.81 -16.61 10.14
C ASP A 39 -12.35 -15.17 9.94
N THR A 40 -11.38 -14.96 9.07
CA THR A 40 -10.81 -13.63 8.78
C THR A 40 -11.83 -12.70 8.13
N ALA A 41 -12.86 -13.23 7.45
CA ALA A 41 -13.91 -12.41 6.84
C ALA A 41 -14.74 -11.64 7.90
N ALA A 42 -14.86 -12.19 9.12
CA ALA A 42 -15.54 -11.51 10.22
C ALA A 42 -14.86 -10.20 10.67
N TYR A 43 -13.57 -10.03 10.36
CA TYR A 43 -12.79 -8.83 10.69
C TYR A 43 -12.71 -7.82 9.53
N LEU A 44 -13.26 -8.15 8.36
CA LEU A 44 -13.38 -7.23 7.23
C LEU A 44 -14.58 -6.31 7.43
N VAL A 45 -14.40 -5.29 8.26
CA VAL A 45 -15.46 -4.32 8.53
C VAL A 45 -15.77 -3.46 7.30
N PRO A 46 -17.04 -3.07 7.09
CA PRO A 46 -17.48 -2.34 5.89
C PRO A 46 -16.71 -1.04 5.64
N GLU A 47 -16.36 -0.31 6.71
CA GLU A 47 -15.64 0.95 6.64
C GLU A 47 -14.24 0.79 6.06
N TYR A 48 -13.52 -0.25 6.44
CA TYR A 48 -12.18 -0.54 5.92
C TYR A 48 -12.24 -1.00 4.47
N LYS A 49 -13.23 -1.81 4.13
CA LYS A 49 -13.47 -2.28 2.77
C LYS A 49 -13.75 -1.12 1.81
N GLY A 50 -14.60 -0.15 2.22
CA GLY A 50 -14.93 1.02 1.41
C GLY A 50 -13.72 1.91 1.13
N VAL A 51 -12.96 2.26 2.17
CA VAL A 51 -11.84 3.20 2.07
C VAL A 51 -10.63 2.64 1.31
N LEU A 52 -10.40 1.32 1.35
CA LEU A 52 -9.23 0.73 0.73
C LEU A 52 -9.54 0.00 -0.57
N LEU A 53 -10.44 -0.98 -0.50
CA LEU A 53 -10.68 -1.87 -1.63
C LEU A 53 -11.52 -1.23 -2.74
N ASP A 54 -12.50 -0.41 -2.39
CA ASP A 54 -13.39 0.17 -3.39
C ASP A 54 -12.68 1.28 -4.19
N GLU A 55 -11.84 2.09 -3.55
CA GLU A 55 -11.01 3.06 -4.27
C GLU A 55 -10.02 2.38 -5.22
N LEU A 56 -9.33 1.31 -4.77
CA LEU A 56 -8.43 0.54 -5.64
C LEU A 56 -9.15 -0.10 -6.81
N ARG A 57 -10.36 -0.65 -6.58
CA ARG A 57 -11.19 -1.21 -7.65
C ARG A 57 -11.62 -0.16 -8.67
N GLN A 58 -11.99 1.04 -8.21
CA GLN A 58 -12.35 2.14 -9.10
C GLN A 58 -11.17 2.55 -9.98
N ARG A 59 -9.95 2.64 -9.42
CA ARG A 59 -8.74 2.94 -10.18
C ARG A 59 -8.40 1.82 -11.17
N GLY A 60 -8.52 0.56 -10.78
CA GLY A 60 -8.36 -0.57 -11.69
C GLY A 60 -9.37 -0.55 -12.86
N LYS A 61 -10.63 -0.19 -12.58
CA LYS A 61 -11.65 0.00 -13.63
C LYS A 61 -11.31 1.16 -14.57
N ALA A 62 -10.73 2.26 -14.05
CA ALA A 62 -10.29 3.38 -14.89
C ALA A 62 -9.20 2.94 -15.89
N ILE A 63 -8.22 2.15 -15.43
CA ILE A 63 -7.20 1.54 -16.32
C ILE A 63 -7.87 0.66 -17.39
N GLY A 64 -8.79 -0.23 -17.01
CA GLY A 64 -9.51 -1.10 -17.93
C GLY A 64 -10.30 -0.32 -18.99
N LYS A 65 -10.97 0.77 -18.57
CA LYS A 65 -11.69 1.67 -19.47
C LYS A 65 -10.73 2.37 -20.45
N ALA A 66 -9.62 2.89 -19.97
CA ALA A 66 -8.62 3.58 -20.80
C ALA A 66 -7.98 2.64 -21.83
N LEU A 67 -7.69 1.38 -21.44
CA LEU A 67 -7.20 0.35 -22.37
C LEU A 67 -8.20 0.06 -23.49
N THR A 68 -9.49 -0.01 -23.19
CA THR A 68 -10.53 -0.32 -24.18
C THR A 68 -10.87 0.88 -25.08
N SER A 69 -10.70 2.11 -24.60
CA SER A 69 -10.93 3.32 -25.39
C SER A 69 -9.78 3.63 -26.37
N GLY A 70 -8.60 3.04 -26.16
CA GLY A 70 -7.41 3.33 -26.95
C GLY A 70 -6.82 4.74 -26.73
N ASN A 71 -7.28 5.46 -25.72
CA ASN A 71 -6.76 6.78 -25.37
C ASN A 71 -5.54 6.65 -24.47
N ASN A 72 -4.36 6.89 -25.03
CA ASN A 72 -3.09 6.77 -24.32
C ASN A 72 -2.94 7.80 -23.17
N GLY A 73 -3.47 9.01 -23.31
CA GLY A 73 -3.43 10.03 -22.26
C GLY A 73 -4.25 9.61 -21.02
N ASP A 74 -5.47 9.10 -21.25
CA ASP A 74 -6.32 8.58 -20.18
C ASP A 74 -5.66 7.36 -19.49
N LEU A 75 -4.98 6.51 -20.26
CA LEU A 75 -4.27 5.36 -19.73
C LEU A 75 -3.09 5.78 -18.85
N SER A 76 -2.27 6.71 -19.33
CA SER A 76 -1.11 7.22 -18.58
C SER A 76 -1.52 7.89 -17.26
N MET A 77 -2.56 8.74 -17.27
CA MET A 77 -3.12 9.34 -16.05
C MET A 77 -3.67 8.28 -15.09
N ALA A 78 -4.43 7.31 -15.60
CA ALA A 78 -4.98 6.24 -14.77
C ALA A 78 -3.88 5.38 -14.11
N LEU A 79 -2.79 5.11 -14.82
CA LEU A 79 -1.62 4.40 -14.30
C LEU A 79 -0.90 5.21 -13.22
N SER A 80 -0.71 6.52 -13.41
CA SER A 80 -0.08 7.40 -12.41
C SER A 80 -0.89 7.45 -11.11
N LEU A 81 -2.21 7.60 -11.21
CA LEU A 81 -3.10 7.61 -10.04
C LEU A 81 -3.18 6.24 -9.35
N PHE A 82 -3.12 5.15 -10.12
CA PHE A 82 -3.08 3.80 -9.54
C PHE A 82 -1.75 3.56 -8.82
N ALA A 83 -0.62 3.90 -9.44
CA ALA A 83 0.69 3.77 -8.83
C ALA A 83 0.80 4.59 -7.54
N CYS A 84 0.36 5.85 -7.56
CA CYS A 84 0.30 6.68 -6.35
C CYS A 84 -0.52 6.00 -5.26
N HIS A 85 -1.74 5.55 -5.57
CA HIS A 85 -2.62 4.97 -4.55
C HIS A 85 -2.09 3.62 -4.04
N TYR A 86 -1.73 2.69 -4.95
CA TYR A 86 -1.32 1.36 -4.55
C TYR A 86 0.10 1.36 -3.95
N MET A 87 1.08 1.86 -4.70
CA MET A 87 2.48 1.77 -4.28
C MET A 87 2.82 2.78 -3.16
N ALA A 88 2.46 4.07 -3.32
CA ALA A 88 2.84 5.06 -2.33
C ALA A 88 1.95 5.05 -1.08
N ILE A 89 0.63 4.88 -1.24
CA ILE A 89 -0.30 4.98 -0.11
C ILE A 89 -0.52 3.62 0.56
N VAL A 90 -0.90 2.58 -0.20
CA VAL A 90 -1.21 1.27 0.39
C VAL A 90 0.06 0.57 0.85
N GLU A 91 1.03 0.34 -0.02
CA GLU A 91 2.27 -0.34 0.35
C GLU A 91 3.23 0.58 1.11
N GLY A 92 3.55 1.76 0.56
CA GLY A 92 4.57 2.67 1.08
C GLY A 92 4.19 3.43 2.34
N THR A 93 2.91 3.66 2.61
CA THR A 93 2.45 4.36 3.82
C THR A 93 1.77 3.40 4.78
N MET A 94 0.71 2.72 4.34
CA MET A 94 -0.13 1.95 5.26
C MET A 94 0.52 0.61 5.66
N ALA A 95 1.06 -0.14 4.72
CA ALA A 95 1.67 -1.45 5.00
C ALA A 95 2.97 -1.28 5.79
N LEU A 96 3.88 -0.38 5.37
CA LEU A 96 5.12 -0.12 6.11
C LEU A 96 4.85 0.33 7.55
N THR A 97 3.89 1.24 7.77
CA THR A 97 3.52 1.65 9.14
C THR A 97 3.10 0.46 9.98
N ARG A 98 2.33 -0.48 9.42
CA ARG A 98 1.90 -1.70 10.13
C ARG A 98 3.07 -2.64 10.41
N TYR A 99 3.95 -2.85 9.44
CA TYR A 99 5.11 -3.72 9.63
C TYR A 99 6.06 -3.18 10.69
N GLU A 100 6.40 -1.89 10.66
CA GLU A 100 7.23 -1.26 11.69
C GLU A 100 6.63 -1.41 13.08
N PHE A 101 5.33 -1.20 13.17
CA PHE A 101 4.61 -1.35 14.42
C PHE A 101 4.63 -2.81 14.93
N PHE A 102 4.29 -3.78 14.07
CA PHE A 102 4.29 -5.19 14.46
C PHE A 102 5.68 -5.69 14.82
N GLU A 103 6.71 -5.30 14.07
CA GLU A 103 8.10 -5.65 14.40
C GLU A 103 8.48 -5.13 15.79
N ALA A 104 8.18 -3.87 16.11
CA ALA A 104 8.48 -3.28 17.41
C ALA A 104 7.71 -4.00 18.54
N LEU A 105 6.43 -4.29 18.34
CA LEU A 105 5.59 -4.97 19.34
C LEU A 105 6.05 -6.40 19.58
N LEU A 106 6.26 -7.19 18.53
CA LEU A 106 6.64 -8.60 18.64
C LEU A 106 8.08 -8.75 19.19
N ALA A 107 9.00 -7.88 18.77
CA ALA A 107 10.35 -7.86 19.31
C ALA A 107 10.37 -7.53 20.82
N LYS A 108 9.54 -6.55 21.24
CA LYS A 108 9.44 -6.14 22.64
C LYS A 108 8.83 -7.23 23.54
N THR A 109 7.82 -7.93 23.04
CA THR A 109 7.10 -8.95 23.81
C THR A 109 7.77 -10.32 23.81
N GLY A 110 8.63 -10.58 22.82
CA GLY A 110 9.21 -11.91 22.58
C GLY A 110 8.16 -12.96 22.15
N MET A 111 6.94 -12.54 21.85
CA MET A 111 5.84 -13.41 21.42
C MET A 111 5.86 -13.59 19.90
N PHE A 112 5.37 -14.74 19.46
CA PHE A 112 5.15 -15.01 18.02
C PHE A 112 6.40 -14.79 17.13
N LEU A 113 7.57 -15.26 17.58
CA LEU A 113 8.85 -15.03 16.87
C LEU A 113 8.81 -15.49 15.41
N ARG A 114 8.07 -16.56 15.08
CA ARG A 114 7.92 -17.02 13.69
C ARG A 114 7.07 -16.08 12.84
N LEU A 115 6.06 -15.43 13.45
CA LEU A 115 5.32 -14.37 12.78
C LEU A 115 6.23 -13.16 12.50
N LEU A 116 7.07 -12.78 13.47
CA LEU A 116 8.04 -11.71 13.30
C LEU A 116 9.04 -12.01 12.17
N GLU A 117 9.55 -13.23 12.08
CA GLU A 117 10.42 -13.66 10.98
C GLU A 117 9.70 -13.54 9.62
N GLY A 118 8.46 -14.03 9.53
CA GLY A 118 7.65 -13.92 8.32
C GLY A 118 7.36 -12.48 7.91
N ILE A 119 7.00 -11.62 8.86
CA ILE A 119 6.77 -10.18 8.61
C ILE A 119 8.04 -9.51 8.07
N LYS A 120 9.22 -9.83 8.58
CA LYS A 120 10.49 -9.27 8.07
C LYS A 120 10.78 -9.69 6.63
N LEU A 121 10.46 -10.93 6.27
CA LEU A 121 10.60 -11.41 4.88
C LEU A 121 9.63 -10.69 3.96
N ILE A 122 8.36 -10.60 4.33
CA ILE A 122 7.34 -9.84 3.60
C ILE A 122 7.79 -8.39 3.42
N ARG A 123 8.22 -7.72 4.47
CA ARG A 123 8.71 -6.34 4.40
C ARG A 123 9.89 -6.18 3.43
N SER A 124 10.76 -7.18 3.32
CA SER A 124 11.85 -7.17 2.34
C SER A 124 11.33 -7.22 0.89
N ASP A 125 10.27 -8.01 0.64
CA ASP A 125 9.61 -8.08 -0.66
C ASP A 125 8.94 -6.74 -0.98
N GLU A 126 8.15 -6.18 -0.04
CA GLU A 126 7.51 -4.87 -0.15
C GLU A 126 8.49 -3.73 -0.46
N GLY A 127 9.71 -3.81 0.09
CA GLY A 127 10.77 -2.84 -0.23
C GLY A 127 11.12 -2.80 -1.72
N ARG A 128 11.15 -3.96 -2.39
CA ARG A 128 11.38 -4.05 -3.85
C ARG A 128 10.19 -3.54 -4.64
N HIS A 129 8.97 -3.91 -4.23
CA HIS A 129 7.74 -3.43 -4.84
C HIS A 129 7.67 -1.91 -4.83
N LEU A 130 7.97 -1.34 -3.66
CA LEU A 130 7.92 0.09 -3.44
C LEU A 130 8.94 0.84 -4.31
N VAL A 131 10.20 0.39 -4.34
CA VAL A 131 11.23 1.02 -5.19
C VAL A 131 10.79 1.04 -6.64
N HIS A 132 10.31 -0.09 -7.16
CA HIS A 132 9.83 -0.18 -8.54
C HIS A 132 8.61 0.73 -8.80
N GLY A 133 7.64 0.74 -7.88
CA GLY A 133 6.43 1.53 -8.01
C GLY A 133 6.67 3.03 -7.91
N MET A 134 7.56 3.46 -7.01
CA MET A 134 7.93 4.87 -6.85
C MET A 134 8.78 5.37 -8.02
N ASP A 135 9.66 4.53 -8.56
CA ASP A 135 10.42 4.85 -9.77
C ASP A 135 9.49 5.06 -10.97
N PHE A 136 8.52 4.14 -11.16
CA PHE A 136 7.49 4.31 -12.19
C PHE A 136 6.69 5.60 -12.00
N LEU A 137 6.22 5.88 -10.78
CA LEU A 137 5.44 7.09 -10.50
C LEU A 137 6.25 8.36 -10.81
N ARG A 138 7.50 8.42 -10.37
CA ARG A 138 8.39 9.57 -10.64
C ARG A 138 8.59 9.77 -12.14
N GLU A 139 8.88 8.72 -12.89
CA GLU A 139 9.02 8.76 -14.34
C GLU A 139 7.74 9.28 -15.03
N GLN A 140 6.57 8.81 -14.59
CA GLN A 140 5.29 9.31 -15.11
C GLN A 140 5.09 10.80 -14.85
N LEU A 141 5.49 11.31 -13.67
CA LEU A 141 5.36 12.73 -13.34
C LEU A 141 6.37 13.60 -14.09
N GLU A 142 7.56 13.08 -14.39
CA GLU A 142 8.57 13.76 -15.22
C GLU A 142 8.14 13.84 -16.69
N GLN A 143 7.58 12.77 -17.24
CA GLN A 143 7.12 12.69 -18.63
C GLN A 143 5.79 13.42 -18.86
N HIS A 144 4.95 13.54 -17.83
CA HIS A 144 3.59 14.06 -17.87
C HIS A 144 3.37 15.09 -16.76
N PRO A 145 3.85 16.34 -16.89
CA PRO A 145 3.70 17.37 -15.86
C PRO A 145 2.24 17.64 -15.47
N GLU A 146 1.29 17.38 -16.36
CA GLU A 146 -0.16 17.48 -16.09
C GLU A 146 -0.67 16.49 -15.05
N HIS A 147 0.08 15.41 -14.77
CA HIS A 147 -0.27 14.43 -13.73
C HIS A 147 0.11 14.91 -12.32
N VAL A 148 1.00 15.88 -12.19
CA VAL A 148 1.52 16.35 -10.89
C VAL A 148 0.41 16.86 -9.98
N ALA A 149 -0.49 17.70 -10.48
CA ALA A 149 -1.57 18.26 -9.67
C ALA A 149 -2.56 17.19 -9.19
N PRO A 150 -3.11 16.30 -10.05
CA PRO A 150 -3.99 15.22 -9.59
C PRO A 150 -3.34 14.23 -8.62
N VAL A 151 -2.05 13.91 -8.82
CA VAL A 151 -1.33 13.00 -7.92
C VAL A 151 -1.07 13.67 -6.58
N ARG A 152 -0.68 14.94 -6.55
CA ARG A 152 -0.52 15.72 -5.31
C ARG A 152 -1.83 15.81 -4.52
N GLU A 153 -2.93 16.10 -5.20
CA GLU A 153 -4.25 16.13 -4.58
C GLU A 153 -4.59 14.79 -3.93
N LEU A 154 -4.31 13.67 -4.61
CA LEU A 154 -4.50 12.34 -4.04
C LEU A 154 -3.67 12.12 -2.77
N PHE A 155 -2.39 12.51 -2.77
CA PHE A 155 -1.56 12.45 -1.56
C PHE A 155 -2.17 13.26 -0.42
N GLN A 156 -2.60 14.50 -0.68
CA GLN A 156 -3.22 15.37 0.34
C GLN A 156 -4.51 14.77 0.91
N GLN A 157 -5.37 14.23 0.06
CA GLN A 157 -6.61 13.54 0.48
C GLN A 157 -6.27 12.33 1.36
N GLN A 158 -5.26 11.56 1.02
CA GLN A 158 -4.86 10.37 1.77
C GLN A 158 -4.16 10.72 3.09
N ALA A 159 -3.39 11.82 3.14
CA ALA A 159 -2.83 12.34 4.39
C ALA A 159 -3.94 12.72 5.39
N ALA A 160 -4.99 13.41 4.92
CA ALA A 160 -6.13 13.79 5.74
C ALA A 160 -6.88 12.59 6.35
N ASN A 161 -6.77 11.41 5.75
CA ASN A 161 -7.38 10.17 6.23
C ASN A 161 -6.52 9.41 7.27
N ILE A 162 -5.25 9.78 7.50
CA ILE A 162 -4.35 9.09 8.43
C ILE A 162 -4.93 9.02 9.85
N PRO A 163 -5.43 10.12 10.46
CA PRO A 163 -5.98 10.07 11.82
C PRO A 163 -7.16 9.11 11.94
N ARG A 164 -8.11 9.19 10.99
CA ARG A 164 -9.29 8.32 10.96
C ARG A 164 -8.92 6.85 10.81
N ARG A 165 -7.95 6.53 9.94
CA ARG A 165 -7.46 5.15 9.77
C ARG A 165 -6.79 4.63 11.04
N THR A 166 -5.96 5.46 11.68
CA THR A 166 -5.29 5.08 12.93
C THR A 166 -6.31 4.83 14.03
N GLU A 167 -7.27 5.73 14.21
CA GLU A 167 -8.33 5.55 15.19
C GLU A 167 -9.11 4.25 14.96
N PHE A 168 -9.51 4.00 13.73
CA PHE A 168 -10.27 2.82 13.36
C PHE A 168 -9.52 1.51 13.65
N ILE A 169 -8.24 1.40 13.22
CA ILE A 169 -7.43 0.20 13.41
C ILE A 169 -7.19 -0.10 14.91
N PHE A 170 -7.10 0.95 15.74
CA PHE A 170 -6.79 0.84 17.16
C PHE A 170 -7.98 1.09 18.09
N THR A 171 -9.21 0.88 17.60
CA THR A 171 -10.43 0.94 18.43
C THR A 171 -11.21 -0.37 18.32
N PRO A 172 -11.39 -1.14 19.41
CA PRO A 172 -10.78 -0.93 20.73
C PRO A 172 -9.25 -1.11 20.72
N ASN A 173 -8.55 -0.55 21.72
CA ASN A 173 -7.10 -0.66 21.88
C ASN A 173 -6.74 -1.54 23.09
N PRO A 174 -6.98 -2.87 23.01
CA PRO A 174 -6.80 -3.77 24.17
C PRO A 174 -5.34 -3.93 24.58
N LEU A 175 -4.39 -3.60 23.70
CA LEU A 175 -2.97 -3.69 23.98
C LEU A 175 -2.35 -2.38 24.50
N GLY A 176 -3.17 -1.32 24.65
CA GLY A 176 -2.70 -0.02 25.13
C GLY A 176 -1.62 0.61 24.24
N LEU A 177 -1.77 0.47 22.91
CA LEU A 177 -0.78 0.95 21.96
C LEU A 177 -0.81 2.47 21.85
N ASP A 178 0.37 3.06 21.66
CA ASP A 178 0.53 4.50 21.47
C ASP A 178 0.06 4.91 20.05
N ARG A 179 -1.18 5.38 19.97
CA ARG A 179 -1.81 5.83 18.72
C ARG A 179 -1.10 7.01 18.09
N ASP A 180 -0.64 7.95 18.91
CA ASP A 180 0.04 9.16 18.44
C ASP A 180 1.36 8.78 17.77
N ARG A 181 2.08 7.84 18.38
CA ARG A 181 3.31 7.31 17.80
C ARG A 181 3.07 6.64 16.47
N ILE A 182 2.03 5.83 16.35
CA ILE A 182 1.68 5.15 15.08
C ILE A 182 1.28 6.17 14.02
N GLN A 183 0.52 7.19 14.40
CA GLN A 183 0.14 8.26 13.48
C GLN A 183 1.36 9.06 12.99
N GLN A 184 2.31 9.36 13.86
CA GLN A 184 3.58 10.00 13.50
C GLN A 184 4.38 9.16 12.49
N ILE A 185 4.49 7.84 12.70
CA ILE A 185 5.13 6.92 11.75
C ILE A 185 4.42 6.95 10.41
N SER A 186 3.08 6.94 10.42
CA SER A 186 2.29 6.97 9.18
C SER A 186 2.50 8.27 8.40
N TYR A 187 2.56 9.42 9.07
CA TYR A 187 2.90 10.69 8.42
C TYR A 187 4.33 10.72 7.89
N ALA A 188 5.28 10.19 8.64
CA ALA A 188 6.68 10.11 8.20
C ALA A 188 6.82 9.27 6.92
N ASN A 189 6.20 8.08 6.89
CA ASN A 189 6.18 7.23 5.70
C ASN A 189 5.48 7.93 4.53
N HIS A 190 4.36 8.61 4.77
CA HIS A 190 3.62 9.35 3.75
C HIS A 190 4.46 10.47 3.13
N ASN A 191 5.10 11.30 3.96
CA ASN A 191 5.94 12.40 3.50
C ASN A 191 7.17 11.89 2.74
N GLN A 192 7.75 10.77 3.18
CA GLN A 192 8.83 10.11 2.45
C GLN A 192 8.40 9.71 1.03
N ARG A 193 7.18 9.17 0.85
CA ARG A 193 6.65 8.83 -0.49
C ARG A 193 6.42 10.07 -1.35
N MET A 194 5.93 11.16 -0.77
CA MET A 194 5.82 12.43 -1.50
C MET A 194 7.17 12.93 -1.98
N HIS A 195 8.19 12.87 -1.12
CA HIS A 195 9.57 13.24 -1.47
C HIS A 195 10.11 12.38 -2.62
N GLU A 196 9.99 11.06 -2.53
CA GLU A 196 10.44 10.11 -3.55
C GLU A 196 9.73 10.31 -4.90
N ALA A 197 8.46 10.74 -4.88
CA ALA A 197 7.71 11.12 -6.08
C ALA A 197 8.10 12.50 -6.65
N GLY A 198 8.98 13.26 -5.98
CA GLY A 198 9.35 14.62 -6.40
C GLY A 198 8.26 15.68 -6.21
N LEU A 199 7.34 15.45 -5.24
CA LEU A 199 6.16 16.30 -5.02
C LEU A 199 6.33 17.31 -3.87
N GLU A 200 7.49 17.43 -3.27
CA GLU A 200 7.75 18.46 -2.25
C GLU A 200 7.57 19.87 -2.81
N GLU A 201 7.06 20.76 -1.98
CA GLU A 201 7.08 22.19 -2.27
C GLU A 201 8.55 22.66 -2.26
N ARG A 202 8.96 23.27 -3.37
CA ARG A 202 10.28 23.91 -3.48
C ARG A 202 10.27 25.23 -2.71
#